data_cbac1e41a8b2c4ac9331caca8c091a05
#
_entry.id   cbac1e41a8b2c4ac9331caca8c091a05
#
_cell.length_a   1.000
_cell.length_b   1.000
_cell.length_c   1.000
_cell.angle_alpha   90.00
_cell.angle_beta   90.00
_cell.angle_gamma   90.00
#
_symmetry.space_group_name_H-M   'P 1'
#
loop_
_entity.id
_entity.type
_entity.pdbx_description
1 polymer ?
#
loop_
_entity_poly.entity_id
_entity_poly.type
_entity_poly.pdbx_seq_one_letter_code
_entity_poly.pdbx_strand_id
1 'polypeptide(L)'
;MSLDHMSFSDLASLSAISDHALVVHVWHLDVLDDLVEAAANLPETTDQFVTIPNIFEAAQREQVALAFPRAQLLPIENIGQDVGALFQLMKQVDLGRYNFICKIHTKKGPNMPNEWRRALLDGVLGSQRQVKHIIDRFRTDPQVMLAGARQLYVHGPSYLEPNAEGLKRPSEK
;
A
#
# COMPACT_ATOMS: atom_id res chain seq x y z
N MET A 1 -34.32 13.40 -11.47
CA MET A 1 -33.53 13.97 -12.59
C MET A 1 -33.35 12.84 -13.59
N SER A 2 -33.91 12.96 -14.78
CA SER A 2 -33.90 11.88 -15.78
C SER A 2 -32.52 11.82 -16.46
N LEU A 3 -32.01 10.62 -16.73
CA LEU A 3 -30.72 10.35 -17.39
C LEU A 3 -30.67 10.83 -18.85
N ASP A 4 -31.77 11.31 -19.41
CA ASP A 4 -31.94 11.62 -20.84
C ASP A 4 -31.35 12.98 -21.29
N HIS A 5 -30.68 13.73 -20.38
CA HIS A 5 -30.09 15.04 -20.70
C HIS A 5 -28.63 15.21 -20.26
N MET A 6 -27.93 14.11 -19.98
CA MET A 6 -26.47 14.20 -19.75
C MET A 6 -25.73 14.32 -21.07
N SER A 7 -24.95 15.38 -21.22
CA SER A 7 -24.11 15.59 -22.40
C SER A 7 -22.90 14.61 -22.38
N PHE A 8 -22.32 14.34 -23.56
CA PHE A 8 -21.07 13.55 -23.63
C PHE A 8 -19.94 14.14 -22.77
N SER A 9 -19.93 15.46 -22.53
CA SER A 9 -19.00 16.14 -21.64
C SER A 9 -19.28 15.83 -20.14
N ASP A 10 -20.55 15.61 -19.77
CA ASP A 10 -20.94 15.24 -18.42
C ASP A 10 -20.58 13.78 -18.09
N LEU A 11 -20.64 12.91 -19.10
CA LEU A 11 -20.18 11.51 -19.00
C LEU A 11 -18.64 11.41 -18.92
N ALA A 12 -17.91 12.32 -19.56
CA ALA A 12 -16.45 12.39 -19.45
C ALA A 12 -15.97 12.93 -18.08
N SER A 13 -16.83 13.66 -17.37
CA SER A 13 -16.57 14.16 -16.01
C SER A 13 -16.92 13.16 -14.90
N LEU A 14 -17.55 12.02 -15.21
CA LEU A 14 -17.54 10.86 -14.33
C LEU A 14 -16.09 10.37 -14.31
N SER A 15 -15.30 10.88 -13.37
CA SER A 15 -13.95 10.43 -13.10
C SER A 15 -14.00 8.90 -13.07
N ALA A 16 -13.26 8.25 -13.96
CA ALA A 16 -13.20 6.80 -14.02
C ALA A 16 -12.92 6.31 -12.60
N ILE A 17 -13.86 5.56 -12.02
CA ILE A 17 -13.69 5.00 -10.68
C ILE A 17 -12.40 4.19 -10.75
N SER A 18 -11.40 4.58 -9.94
CA SER A 18 -10.14 3.86 -9.91
C SER A 18 -10.37 2.41 -9.52
N ASP A 19 -9.76 1.48 -10.24
CA ASP A 19 -9.71 0.07 -9.84
C ASP A 19 -8.44 -0.27 -9.04
N HIS A 20 -7.60 0.74 -8.78
CA HIS A 20 -6.33 0.63 -8.07
C HIS A 20 -6.32 1.48 -6.80
N ALA A 21 -5.85 0.92 -5.71
CA ALA A 21 -5.55 1.64 -4.48
C ALA A 21 -4.09 1.49 -4.08
N LEU A 22 -3.49 2.58 -3.65
CA LEU A 22 -2.21 2.61 -2.95
C LEU A 22 -2.48 2.83 -1.46
N VAL A 23 -2.01 1.93 -0.63
CA VAL A 23 -2.03 2.04 0.83
C VAL A 23 -0.60 2.23 1.32
N VAL A 24 -0.33 3.37 1.93
CA VAL A 24 0.99 3.71 2.50
C VAL A 24 0.88 3.80 4.00
N HIS A 25 1.81 3.19 4.74
CA HIS A 25 1.97 3.47 6.17
C HIS A 25 3.28 4.21 6.41
N VAL A 26 3.18 5.43 6.94
CA VAL A 26 4.34 6.30 7.22
C VAL A 26 4.60 6.33 8.72
N TRP A 27 5.74 5.76 9.14
CA TRP A 27 6.28 5.87 10.49
C TRP A 27 7.59 6.65 10.52
N HIS A 28 8.46 6.44 9.53
CA HIS A 28 9.78 7.07 9.42
C HIS A 28 9.77 8.10 8.29
N LEU A 29 9.84 9.38 8.64
CA LEU A 29 9.78 10.48 7.68
C LEU A 29 11.07 10.63 6.85
N ASP A 30 12.20 10.22 7.39
CA ASP A 30 13.51 10.30 6.74
C ASP A 30 13.70 9.33 5.54
N VAL A 31 12.73 8.46 5.31
CA VAL A 31 12.70 7.54 4.16
C VAL A 31 11.43 7.69 3.32
N LEU A 32 10.74 8.82 3.49
CA LEU A 32 9.47 9.11 2.79
C LEU A 32 9.67 9.23 1.28
N ASP A 33 10.77 9.83 0.85
CA ASP A 33 11.08 10.07 -0.57
C ASP A 33 11.19 8.77 -1.36
N ASP A 34 11.73 7.70 -0.78
CA ASP A 34 11.78 6.38 -1.42
C ASP A 34 10.36 5.85 -1.76
N LEU A 35 9.37 6.14 -0.92
CA LEU A 35 7.98 5.71 -1.14
C LEU A 35 7.29 6.57 -2.21
N VAL A 36 7.59 7.88 -2.22
CA VAL A 36 7.06 8.81 -3.23
C VAL A 36 7.58 8.44 -4.61
N GLU A 37 8.89 8.20 -4.73
CA GLU A 37 9.53 7.76 -5.97
C GLU A 37 8.92 6.45 -6.48
N ALA A 38 8.78 5.46 -5.62
CA ALA A 38 8.17 4.19 -5.98
C ALA A 38 6.70 4.35 -6.39
N ALA A 39 5.92 5.12 -5.64
CA ALA A 39 4.49 5.35 -5.91
C ALA A 39 4.25 6.06 -7.25
N ALA A 40 5.19 6.86 -7.74
CA ALA A 40 5.11 7.52 -9.05
C ALA A 40 5.04 6.55 -10.24
N ASN A 41 5.38 5.27 -10.04
CA ASN A 41 5.26 4.23 -11.06
C ASN A 41 3.85 3.63 -11.18
N LEU A 42 2.93 3.96 -10.26
CA LEU A 42 1.53 3.55 -10.34
C LEU A 42 0.75 4.39 -11.37
N PRO A 43 -0.38 3.89 -11.90
CA PRO A 43 -1.28 4.69 -12.74
C PRO A 43 -1.72 5.97 -12.02
N GLU A 44 -1.81 7.09 -12.75
CA GLU A 44 -2.24 8.38 -12.18
C GLU A 44 -3.63 8.34 -11.56
N THR A 45 -4.48 7.44 -12.06
CA THR A 45 -5.84 7.22 -11.53
C THR A 45 -5.88 6.49 -10.20
N THR A 46 -4.72 6.03 -9.66
CA THR A 46 -4.65 5.28 -8.41
C THR A 46 -5.10 6.14 -7.23
N ASP A 47 -6.12 5.68 -6.50
CA ASP A 47 -6.53 6.30 -5.23
C ASP A 47 -5.46 6.05 -4.16
N GLN A 48 -5.17 7.07 -3.35
CA GLN A 48 -4.08 7.00 -2.39
C GLN A 48 -4.58 7.19 -0.96
N PHE A 49 -4.22 6.27 -0.08
CA PHE A 49 -4.53 6.30 1.35
C PHE A 49 -3.23 6.22 2.14
N VAL A 50 -2.98 7.21 2.98
CA VAL A 50 -1.76 7.27 3.78
C VAL A 50 -2.12 7.25 5.25
N THR A 51 -1.74 6.20 5.95
CA THR A 51 -1.87 6.11 7.40
C THR A 51 -0.64 6.68 8.07
N ILE A 52 -0.85 7.52 9.08
CA ILE A 52 0.18 8.16 9.89
C ILE A 52 -0.11 7.97 11.38
N PRO A 53 0.90 7.92 12.26
CA PRO A 53 0.67 7.89 13.69
C PRO A 53 -0.15 9.10 14.15
N ASN A 54 -1.13 8.88 15.03
CA ASN A 54 -1.94 9.96 15.62
C ASN A 54 -1.10 10.94 16.44
N ILE A 55 0.08 10.50 16.91
CA ILE A 55 1.06 11.33 17.65
C ILE A 55 1.88 12.27 16.78
N PHE A 56 1.78 12.18 15.45
CA PHE A 56 2.49 13.11 14.56
C PHE A 56 2.01 14.54 14.80
N GLU A 57 2.96 15.44 14.98
CA GLU A 57 2.71 16.90 15.08
C GLU A 57 2.27 17.49 13.74
N ALA A 58 1.76 18.71 13.76
CA ALA A 58 1.26 19.40 12.56
C ALA A 58 2.30 19.47 11.43
N ALA A 59 3.55 19.79 11.74
CA ALA A 59 4.63 19.87 10.74
C ALA A 59 4.94 18.51 10.09
N GLN A 60 4.88 17.42 10.85
CA GLN A 60 5.08 16.07 10.33
C GLN A 60 3.93 15.63 9.42
N ARG A 61 2.70 15.97 9.79
CA ARG A 61 1.50 15.71 8.97
C ARG A 61 1.56 16.50 7.67
N GLU A 62 1.96 17.77 7.74
CA GLU A 62 2.14 18.61 6.56
C GLU A 62 3.22 18.06 5.61
N GLN A 63 4.34 17.59 6.14
CA GLN A 63 5.39 16.95 5.34
C GLN A 63 4.83 15.75 4.55
N VAL A 64 4.02 14.89 5.18
CA VAL A 64 3.39 13.76 4.50
C VAL A 64 2.35 14.22 3.49
N ALA A 65 1.55 15.25 3.81
CA ALA A 65 0.56 15.80 2.88
C ALA A 65 1.21 16.40 1.63
N LEU A 66 2.34 17.08 1.78
CA LEU A 66 3.12 17.61 0.65
C LEU A 66 3.72 16.50 -0.22
N ALA A 67 4.16 15.40 0.41
CA ALA A 67 4.73 14.24 -0.29
C ALA A 67 3.65 13.44 -1.06
N PHE A 68 2.44 13.36 -0.53
CA PHE A 68 1.30 12.67 -1.13
C PHE A 68 0.08 13.60 -1.28
N PRO A 69 0.12 14.60 -2.19
CA PRO A 69 -0.88 15.67 -2.24
C PRO A 69 -2.28 15.21 -2.67
N ARG A 70 -2.40 14.01 -3.23
CA ARG A 70 -3.69 13.42 -3.62
C ARG A 70 -4.21 12.39 -2.64
N ALA A 71 -3.45 12.11 -1.57
CA ALA A 71 -3.81 11.06 -0.64
C ALA A 71 -4.82 11.53 0.41
N GLN A 72 -5.72 10.61 0.78
CA GLN A 72 -6.44 10.75 2.04
C GLN A 72 -5.50 10.35 3.19
N LEU A 73 -5.19 11.31 4.08
CA LEU A 73 -4.41 11.05 5.29
C LEU A 73 -5.32 10.56 6.41
N LEU A 74 -4.93 9.44 7.04
CA LEU A 74 -5.68 8.82 8.12
C LEU A 74 -4.77 8.67 9.36
N PRO A 75 -4.95 9.50 10.38
CA PRO A 75 -4.29 9.32 11.66
C PRO A 75 -4.78 8.03 12.33
N ILE A 76 -3.85 7.22 12.81
CA ILE A 76 -4.14 5.93 13.43
C ILE A 76 -3.34 5.73 14.72
N GLU A 77 -3.79 4.84 15.57
CA GLU A 77 -3.04 4.40 16.73
C GLU A 77 -1.90 3.47 16.32
N ASN A 78 -0.77 3.54 17.04
CA ASN A 78 0.37 2.63 16.83
C ASN A 78 0.13 1.28 17.51
N ILE A 79 -0.77 0.49 16.93
CA ILE A 79 -1.10 -0.86 17.40
C ILE A 79 -0.92 -1.84 16.23
N GLY A 80 -0.08 -2.86 16.41
CA GLY A 80 0.14 -3.90 15.42
C GLY A 80 1.00 -3.48 14.22
N GLN A 81 1.81 -2.43 14.39
CA GLN A 81 2.74 -1.93 13.37
C GLN A 81 2.03 -1.62 12.03
N ASP A 82 2.68 -1.86 10.91
CA ASP A 82 2.15 -1.61 9.56
C ASP A 82 0.96 -2.50 9.16
N VAL A 83 0.85 -3.69 9.76
CA VAL A 83 -0.31 -4.58 9.57
C VAL A 83 -1.51 -4.07 10.36
N GLY A 84 -1.30 -3.63 11.60
CA GLY A 84 -2.35 -3.01 12.39
C GLY A 84 -2.85 -1.71 11.78
N ALA A 85 -1.95 -0.93 11.16
CA ALA A 85 -2.31 0.25 10.38
C ALA A 85 -3.26 -0.08 9.22
N LEU A 86 -2.99 -1.16 8.48
CA LEU A 86 -3.87 -1.63 7.41
C LEU A 86 -5.27 -1.98 7.94
N PHE A 87 -5.35 -2.72 9.05
CA PHE A 87 -6.66 -3.07 9.62
C PHE A 87 -7.45 -1.86 10.13
N GLN A 88 -6.77 -0.84 10.68
CA GLN A 88 -7.43 0.40 11.08
C GLN A 88 -7.95 1.19 9.88
N LEU A 89 -7.19 1.22 8.78
CA LEU A 89 -7.62 1.82 7.52
C LEU A 89 -8.85 1.10 6.95
N MET A 90 -8.87 -0.22 6.92
CA MET A 90 -9.99 -1.03 6.42
C MET A 90 -11.31 -0.81 7.18
N LYS A 91 -11.27 -0.28 8.41
CA LYS A 91 -12.47 0.11 9.14
C LYS A 91 -13.06 1.44 8.67
N GLN A 92 -12.29 2.25 7.94
CA GLN A 92 -12.64 3.61 7.52
C GLN A 92 -12.82 3.71 5.99
N VAL A 93 -12.17 2.82 5.24
CA VAL A 93 -12.15 2.81 3.78
C VAL A 93 -12.57 1.43 3.29
N ASP A 94 -13.55 1.41 2.41
CA ASP A 94 -13.93 0.18 1.70
C ASP A 94 -12.88 -0.15 0.62
N LEU A 95 -11.89 -0.95 1.00
CA LEU A 95 -10.88 -1.44 0.06
C LEU A 95 -11.44 -2.52 -0.87
N GLY A 96 -12.59 -3.13 -0.57
CA GLY A 96 -13.21 -4.16 -1.40
C GLY A 96 -13.71 -3.66 -2.75
N ARG A 97 -13.82 -2.35 -2.95
CA ARG A 97 -14.18 -1.73 -4.23
C ARG A 97 -13.03 -1.74 -5.27
N TYR A 98 -11.80 -2.00 -4.85
CA TYR A 98 -10.62 -1.99 -5.72
C TYR A 98 -10.27 -3.40 -6.17
N ASN A 99 -9.93 -3.55 -7.44
CA ASN A 99 -9.41 -4.81 -7.97
C ASN A 99 -7.96 -5.06 -7.59
N PHE A 100 -7.18 -3.98 -7.39
CA PHE A 100 -5.77 -4.05 -7.05
C PHE A 100 -5.44 -3.12 -5.90
N ILE A 101 -4.76 -3.66 -4.91
CA ILE A 101 -4.30 -2.90 -3.75
C ILE A 101 -2.79 -3.07 -3.65
N CYS A 102 -2.06 -1.96 -3.78
CA CYS A 102 -0.63 -1.92 -3.51
C CYS A 102 -0.42 -1.42 -2.08
N LYS A 103 0.20 -2.22 -1.22
CA LYS A 103 0.54 -1.81 0.15
C LYS A 103 2.05 -1.65 0.28
N ILE A 104 2.48 -0.46 0.66
CA ILE A 104 3.88 -0.15 1.01
C ILE A 104 3.95 0.53 2.37
N HIS A 105 5.14 0.56 2.96
CA HIS A 105 5.34 1.27 4.23
C HIS A 105 6.80 1.70 4.37
N THR A 106 7.02 2.72 5.19
CA THR A 106 8.37 3.09 5.60
C THR A 106 8.99 1.95 6.42
N LYS A 107 10.10 1.39 5.92
CA LYS A 107 10.80 0.29 6.58
C LYS A 107 12.21 0.70 6.95
N LYS A 108 12.50 0.61 8.23
CA LYS A 108 13.82 0.90 8.79
C LYS A 108 14.11 -0.05 9.95
N GLY A 109 15.35 -0.43 10.12
CA GLY A 109 15.79 -1.25 11.22
C GLY A 109 17.26 -0.97 11.55
N PRO A 110 17.72 -1.17 12.79
CA PRO A 110 19.05 -0.80 13.23
C PRO A 110 20.19 -1.52 12.46
N ASN A 111 19.89 -2.68 11.89
CA ASN A 111 20.86 -3.49 11.14
C ASN A 111 20.40 -3.75 9.70
N MET A 112 19.45 -2.96 9.17
CA MET A 112 18.94 -3.18 7.82
C MET A 112 19.55 -2.17 6.86
N PRO A 113 20.28 -2.62 5.83
CA PRO A 113 20.84 -1.73 4.83
C PRO A 113 19.72 -1.08 3.99
N ASN A 114 19.94 0.12 3.48
CA ASN A 114 19.00 0.84 2.62
C ASN A 114 18.63 0.04 1.36
N GLU A 115 19.57 -0.76 0.86
CA GLU A 115 19.40 -1.64 -0.30
C GLU A 115 18.28 -2.65 -0.09
N TRP A 116 18.09 -3.13 1.13
CA TRP A 116 16.99 -4.05 1.44
C TRP A 116 15.59 -3.39 1.29
N ARG A 117 15.45 -2.15 1.78
CA ARG A 117 14.19 -1.39 1.61
C ARG A 117 13.93 -1.12 0.13
N ARG A 118 14.95 -0.67 -0.61
CA ARG A 118 14.85 -0.44 -2.06
C ARG A 118 14.47 -1.72 -2.79
N ALA A 119 15.11 -2.84 -2.49
CA ALA A 119 14.77 -4.13 -3.09
C ALA A 119 13.30 -4.55 -2.85
N LEU A 120 12.72 -4.21 -1.68
CA LEU A 120 11.28 -4.42 -1.42
C LEU A 120 10.41 -3.55 -2.34
N LEU A 121 10.71 -2.25 -2.45
CA LEU A 121 9.97 -1.32 -3.29
C LEU A 121 10.14 -1.65 -4.78
N ASP A 122 11.37 -1.87 -5.23
CA ASP A 122 11.70 -2.22 -6.61
C ASP A 122 11.04 -3.55 -7.02
N GLY A 123 10.86 -4.47 -6.09
CA GLY A 123 10.21 -5.75 -6.34
C GLY A 123 8.75 -5.63 -6.77
N VAL A 124 8.07 -4.54 -6.44
CA VAL A 124 6.65 -4.30 -6.75
C VAL A 124 6.40 -3.01 -7.54
N LEU A 125 7.21 -1.98 -7.32
CA LEU A 125 7.02 -0.64 -7.87
C LEU A 125 8.27 -0.09 -8.59
N GLY A 126 9.22 -0.92 -9.00
CA GLY A 126 10.51 -0.49 -9.57
C GLY A 126 10.41 0.21 -10.94
N SER A 127 9.31 0.08 -11.65
CA SER A 127 9.01 0.81 -12.88
C SER A 127 7.54 0.68 -13.30
N GLN A 128 7.05 1.62 -14.10
CA GLN A 128 5.69 1.55 -14.68
C GLN A 128 5.48 0.26 -15.49
N ARG A 129 6.52 -0.21 -16.22
CA ARG A 129 6.47 -1.47 -16.97
C ARG A 129 6.27 -2.66 -16.05
N GLN A 130 6.95 -2.69 -14.92
CA GLN A 130 6.81 -3.76 -13.93
C GLN A 130 5.45 -3.74 -13.27
N VAL A 131 4.97 -2.57 -12.86
CA VAL A 131 3.61 -2.38 -12.31
C VAL A 131 2.57 -2.92 -13.29
N LYS A 132 2.65 -2.50 -14.56
CA LYS A 132 1.77 -3.00 -15.61
C LYS A 132 1.83 -4.52 -15.73
N HIS A 133 3.04 -5.10 -15.75
CA HIS A 133 3.20 -6.55 -15.83
C HIS A 133 2.55 -7.28 -14.64
N ILE A 134 2.71 -6.78 -13.43
CA ILE A 134 2.08 -7.35 -12.22
C ILE A 134 0.55 -7.30 -12.35
N ILE A 135 -0.01 -6.14 -12.72
CA ILE A 135 -1.46 -5.98 -12.92
C ILE A 135 -1.98 -6.93 -13.99
N ASP A 136 -1.28 -7.04 -15.13
CA ASP A 136 -1.66 -7.95 -16.21
C ASP A 136 -1.64 -9.42 -15.74
N ARG A 137 -0.69 -9.80 -14.88
CA ARG A 137 -0.66 -11.15 -14.27
C ARG A 137 -1.87 -11.42 -13.39
N PHE A 138 -2.26 -10.49 -12.53
CA PHE A 138 -3.48 -10.63 -11.73
C PHE A 138 -4.75 -10.76 -12.59
N ARG A 139 -4.80 -10.04 -13.73
CA ARG A 139 -5.94 -10.09 -14.65
C ARG A 139 -6.04 -11.39 -15.44
N THR A 140 -4.91 -11.98 -15.80
CA THR A 140 -4.84 -13.14 -16.69
C THR A 140 -4.73 -14.47 -15.98
N ASP A 141 -4.35 -14.48 -14.71
CA ASP A 141 -4.13 -15.69 -13.92
C ASP A 141 -4.87 -15.61 -12.58
N PRO A 142 -6.06 -16.25 -12.46
CA PRO A 142 -6.87 -16.19 -11.25
C PRO A 142 -6.23 -16.89 -10.03
N GLN A 143 -5.13 -17.61 -10.20
CA GLN A 143 -4.39 -18.21 -9.09
C GLN A 143 -3.40 -17.23 -8.47
N VAL A 144 -3.08 -16.10 -9.15
CA VAL A 144 -2.20 -15.07 -8.62
C VAL A 144 -3.01 -14.15 -7.72
N MET A 145 -2.78 -14.25 -6.42
CA MET A 145 -3.47 -13.44 -5.40
C MET A 145 -2.53 -12.46 -4.68
N LEU A 146 -1.21 -12.63 -4.81
CA LEU A 146 -0.21 -11.81 -4.16
C LEU A 146 1.04 -11.68 -5.05
N ALA A 147 1.62 -10.49 -5.09
CA ALA A 147 2.92 -10.22 -5.71
C ALA A 147 3.87 -9.54 -4.70
N GLY A 148 5.14 -9.87 -4.76
CA GLY A 148 6.16 -9.33 -3.87
C GLY A 148 7.57 -9.42 -4.47
N ALA A 149 8.56 -8.91 -3.74
CA ALA A 149 9.97 -8.90 -4.16
C ALA A 149 10.53 -10.34 -4.15
N ARG A 150 10.71 -10.92 -5.32
CA ARG A 150 11.16 -12.32 -5.50
C ARG A 150 12.47 -12.63 -4.76
N GLN A 151 13.44 -11.72 -4.82
CA GLN A 151 14.76 -11.90 -4.19
C GLN A 151 14.72 -11.88 -2.65
N LEU A 152 13.59 -11.44 -2.07
CA LEU A 152 13.40 -11.37 -0.62
C LEU A 152 12.40 -12.43 -0.12
N TYR A 153 12.03 -13.37 -0.98
CA TYR A 153 11.22 -14.52 -0.59
C TYR A 153 12.04 -15.44 0.33
N VAL A 154 11.55 -15.62 1.55
CA VAL A 154 12.19 -16.46 2.57
C VAL A 154 11.34 -17.69 2.80
N HIS A 155 11.96 -18.86 2.90
CA HIS A 155 11.25 -20.09 3.22
C HIS A 155 10.66 -20.02 4.63
N GLY A 156 9.33 -20.19 4.73
CA GLY A 156 8.55 -19.95 5.95
C GLY A 156 9.06 -20.61 7.23
N PRO A 157 9.38 -21.91 7.23
CA PRO A 157 9.87 -22.59 8.45
C PRO A 157 11.07 -21.90 9.09
N SER A 158 12.07 -21.49 8.31
CA SER A 158 13.28 -20.83 8.81
C SER A 158 13.03 -19.44 9.39
N TYR A 159 11.96 -18.76 8.96
CA TYR A 159 11.64 -17.40 9.39
C TYR A 159 10.67 -17.34 10.57
N LEU A 160 9.85 -18.38 10.73
CA LEU A 160 8.79 -18.42 11.74
C LEU A 160 9.23 -18.98 13.08
N GLU A 161 10.45 -19.55 13.19
CA GLU A 161 10.94 -20.15 14.44
C GLU A 161 10.72 -19.29 15.70
N PRO A 162 10.98 -17.97 15.71
CA PRO A 162 10.73 -17.13 16.88
C PRO A 162 9.25 -17.02 17.29
N ASN A 163 8.35 -17.28 16.35
CA ASN A 163 6.90 -17.16 16.52
C ASN A 163 6.16 -18.52 16.46
N ALA A 164 6.89 -19.63 16.33
CA ALA A 164 6.32 -20.95 16.09
C ALA A 164 5.29 -21.36 17.16
N GLU A 165 5.50 -21.01 18.42
CA GLU A 165 4.54 -21.29 19.49
C GLU A 165 3.25 -20.50 19.38
N GLY A 166 3.34 -19.22 19.00
CA GLY A 166 2.17 -18.34 18.82
C GLY A 166 1.30 -18.75 17.62
N LEU A 167 1.86 -19.49 16.66
CA LEU A 167 1.18 -19.95 15.46
C LEU A 167 0.51 -21.33 15.62
N LYS A 168 0.70 -22.02 16.75
CA LYS A 168 -0.03 -23.26 17.04
C LYS A 168 -1.52 -22.97 17.17
N ARG A 169 -2.34 -23.69 16.42
CA ARG A 169 -3.79 -23.52 16.46
C ARG A 169 -4.35 -23.85 17.84
N PRO A 170 -5.36 -23.12 18.34
CA PRO A 170 -6.00 -23.39 19.65
C PRO A 170 -6.61 -24.80 19.79
N SER A 171 -6.87 -25.50 18.67
CA SER A 171 -7.47 -26.84 18.63
C SER A 171 -6.50 -27.99 19.00
N GLU A 172 -5.24 -27.68 19.26
CA GLU A 172 -4.23 -28.66 19.67
C GLU A 172 -3.92 -28.59 21.19
N LYS A 173 -4.80 -27.94 21.99
CA LYS A 173 -4.72 -27.92 23.45
C LYS A 173 -5.75 -28.83 24.09
#